data_ed083fbb279797780d215d4ad142cf27
#
_entry.id   ed083fbb279797780d215d4ad142cf27
#
_cell.length_a   1.000
_cell.length_b   1.000
_cell.length_c   1.000
_cell.angle_alpha   90.00
_cell.angle_beta   90.00
_cell.angle_gamma   90.00
#
_symmetry.space_group_name_H-M   'P 1'
#
loop_
_entity.id
_entity.type
_entity.pdbx_description
1 polymer ?
#
loop_
_entity_poly.entity_id
_entity_poly.type
_entity_poly.pdbx_seq_one_letter_code
_entity_poly.pdbx_strand_id
1 'polypeptide(L)'
;MNGVLLPRNASQQIHCGDVVPMDIDTKYWEESERNGEAFTQEMKARVSNLKRGDLVFFGFPATNQKPQRITHVGIYIGDNHIIHASHLVRINSLIPTDEDYYENSHRLIAARRL
;
A
#
# COMPACT_ATOMS: atom_id res chain seq x y z
N MET A 1 -18.47 2.07 -7.76
CA MET A 1 -18.44 0.63 -7.56
C MET A 1 -19.78 0.02 -7.81
N ASN A 2 -19.94 -0.47 -8.96
CA ASN A 2 -21.25 -0.91 -9.41
C ASN A 2 -21.51 -2.34 -8.95
N GLY A 3 -22.34 -2.50 -7.92
CA GLY A 3 -22.80 -3.80 -7.48
C GLY A 3 -21.80 -4.63 -6.70
N VAL A 4 -20.62 -4.10 -6.40
CA VAL A 4 -19.64 -4.82 -5.58
C VAL A 4 -19.77 -4.37 -4.14
N LEU A 5 -20.07 -5.32 -3.26
CA LEU A 5 -20.16 -5.07 -1.84
C LEU A 5 -18.82 -5.45 -1.20
N LEU A 6 -18.06 -4.44 -0.76
CA LEU A 6 -16.79 -4.67 -0.10
C LEU A 6 -16.96 -4.72 1.41
N PRO A 7 -16.21 -5.58 2.09
CA PRO A 7 -16.15 -5.57 3.55
C PRO A 7 -15.65 -4.21 4.05
N ARG A 8 -16.14 -3.78 5.22
CA ARG A 8 -15.73 -2.52 5.83
C ARG A 8 -14.32 -2.57 6.43
N ASN A 9 -13.89 -3.75 6.82
CA ASN A 9 -12.62 -3.96 7.50
C ASN A 9 -11.52 -4.21 6.47
N ALA A 10 -10.40 -3.47 6.57
CA ALA A 10 -9.28 -3.62 5.65
C ALA A 10 -8.71 -5.05 5.66
N SER A 11 -8.69 -5.71 6.80
CA SER A 11 -8.21 -7.08 6.90
C SER A 11 -9.08 -8.08 6.14
N GLN A 12 -10.36 -7.78 5.97
CA GLN A 12 -11.27 -8.58 5.16
C GLN A 12 -11.16 -8.25 3.68
N GLN A 13 -10.94 -6.99 3.34
CA GLN A 13 -10.80 -6.53 1.97
C GLN A 13 -9.60 -7.15 1.25
N ILE A 14 -8.56 -7.52 1.98
CA ILE A 14 -7.37 -8.14 1.39
C ILE A 14 -7.67 -9.47 0.71
N HIS A 15 -8.80 -10.08 1.00
CA HIS A 15 -9.23 -11.33 0.37
C HIS A 15 -10.16 -11.11 -0.82
N CYS A 16 -10.46 -9.86 -1.17
CA CYS A 16 -11.31 -9.52 -2.31
C CYS A 16 -10.48 -9.34 -3.58
N GLY A 17 -10.99 -9.84 -4.71
CA GLY A 17 -10.35 -9.66 -6.01
C GLY A 17 -9.09 -10.49 -6.21
N ASP A 18 -8.36 -10.16 -7.26
CA ASP A 18 -7.14 -10.86 -7.64
C ASP A 18 -5.91 -10.24 -6.99
N VAL A 19 -4.94 -11.07 -6.63
CA VAL A 19 -3.66 -10.60 -6.09
C VAL A 19 -2.91 -9.83 -7.18
N VAL A 20 -2.47 -8.63 -6.85
CA VAL A 20 -1.53 -7.88 -7.67
C VAL A 20 -0.11 -8.23 -7.18
N PRO A 21 0.73 -8.84 -8.02
CA PRO A 21 2.08 -9.20 -7.58
C PRO A 21 2.89 -7.95 -7.27
N MET A 22 3.59 -7.98 -6.14
CA MET A 22 4.50 -6.94 -5.71
C MET A 22 5.83 -7.58 -5.38
N ASP A 23 6.91 -6.95 -5.82
CA ASP A 23 8.26 -7.36 -5.44
C ASP A 23 8.54 -6.73 -4.07
N ILE A 24 8.09 -7.41 -3.03
CA ILE A 24 8.22 -6.93 -1.66
C ILE A 24 9.35 -7.67 -0.97
N ASP A 25 10.39 -6.95 -0.64
CA ASP A 25 11.37 -7.42 0.31
C ASP A 25 10.73 -7.38 1.70
N THR A 26 10.88 -8.45 2.46
CA THR A 26 10.37 -8.54 3.83
C THR A 26 11.17 -7.67 4.80
N LYS A 27 12.20 -6.99 4.33
CA LYS A 27 13.02 -6.09 5.13
C LYS A 27 12.19 -4.96 5.73
N TYR A 28 12.31 -4.78 7.04
CA TYR A 28 11.79 -3.59 7.69
C TYR A 28 12.76 -2.43 7.45
N TRP A 29 12.23 -1.33 6.95
CA TRP A 29 13.03 -0.13 6.70
C TRP A 29 12.99 0.78 7.93
N GLU A 30 14.15 0.97 8.54
CA GLU A 30 14.30 1.90 9.66
C GLU A 30 14.07 3.34 9.19
N GLU A 31 13.65 4.21 10.09
CA GLU A 31 13.35 5.60 9.76
C GLU A 31 14.52 6.30 9.06
N SER A 32 15.74 6.06 9.52
CA SER A 32 16.94 6.65 8.91
C SER A 32 17.22 6.17 7.50
N GLU A 33 16.78 4.96 7.15
CA GLU A 33 16.97 4.38 5.82
C GLU A 33 15.91 4.85 4.83
N ARG A 34 14.76 5.31 5.30
CA ARG A 34 13.64 5.73 4.44
C ARG A 34 13.88 7.04 3.71
N ASN A 35 14.92 7.76 4.04
CA ASN A 35 15.31 8.98 3.34
C ASN A 35 16.31 8.73 2.20
N GLY A 36 16.76 7.49 2.04
CA GLY A 36 17.75 7.14 1.04
C GLY A 36 17.16 6.73 -0.30
N GLU A 37 18.01 6.74 -1.32
CA GLU A 37 17.64 6.35 -2.68
C GLU A 37 17.21 4.87 -2.75
N ALA A 38 17.82 4.00 -1.96
CA ALA A 38 17.48 2.58 -1.94
C ALA A 38 16.01 2.36 -1.59
N PHE A 39 15.51 3.08 -0.59
CA PHE A 39 14.11 3.00 -0.23
C PHE A 39 13.20 3.58 -1.32
N THR A 40 13.59 4.68 -1.94
CA THR A 40 12.84 5.27 -3.06
C THR A 40 12.71 4.28 -4.20
N GLN A 41 13.77 3.58 -4.57
CA GLN A 41 13.74 2.57 -5.62
C GLN A 41 12.85 1.38 -5.24
N GLU A 42 12.89 0.96 -3.97
CA GLU A 42 12.00 -0.09 -3.47
C GLU A 42 10.53 0.30 -3.60
N MET A 43 10.18 1.54 -3.24
CA MET A 43 8.80 2.01 -3.37
C MET A 43 8.37 2.09 -4.84
N LYS A 44 9.23 2.53 -5.72
CA LYS A 44 8.94 2.54 -7.16
C LYS A 44 8.69 1.13 -7.69
N ALA A 45 9.47 0.15 -7.23
CA ALA A 45 9.27 -1.25 -7.60
C ALA A 45 7.92 -1.77 -7.09
N ARG A 46 7.56 -1.46 -5.85
CA ARG A 46 6.28 -1.89 -5.27
C ARG A 46 5.08 -1.37 -6.05
N VAL A 47 5.16 -0.14 -6.55
CA VAL A 47 4.03 0.48 -7.24
C VAL A 47 4.01 0.18 -8.74
N SER A 48 5.05 -0.41 -9.30
CA SER A 48 5.20 -0.59 -10.74
C SER A 48 4.09 -1.46 -11.37
N ASN A 49 3.51 -2.38 -10.62
CA ASN A 49 2.45 -3.26 -11.10
C ASN A 49 1.05 -2.76 -10.78
N LEU A 50 0.93 -1.64 -10.09
CA LEU A 50 -0.37 -1.09 -9.72
C LEU A 50 -1.04 -0.42 -10.91
N LYS A 51 -2.37 -0.54 -10.95
CA LYS A 51 -3.22 0.14 -11.93
C LYS A 51 -4.31 0.90 -11.20
N ARG A 52 -4.81 1.95 -11.83
CA ARG A 52 -5.91 2.75 -11.27
C ARG A 52 -7.08 1.83 -10.87
N GLY A 53 -7.56 2.00 -9.65
CA GLY A 53 -8.63 1.21 -9.09
C GLY A 53 -8.17 0.05 -8.22
N ASP A 54 -6.88 -0.26 -8.19
CA ASP A 54 -6.37 -1.31 -7.31
C ASP A 54 -6.50 -0.90 -5.86
N LEU A 55 -6.90 -1.85 -5.01
CA LEU A 55 -6.87 -1.67 -3.56
C LEU A 55 -5.44 -1.92 -3.07
N VAL A 56 -4.93 -1.01 -2.25
CA VAL A 56 -3.61 -1.13 -1.67
C VAL A 56 -3.71 -1.24 -0.16
N PHE A 57 -2.94 -2.15 0.42
CA PHE A 57 -3.03 -2.50 1.84
C PHE A 57 -1.70 -2.22 2.52
N PHE A 58 -1.80 -1.58 3.67
CA PHE A 58 -0.65 -1.20 4.50
C PHE A 58 -0.72 -1.96 5.82
N GLY A 59 0.43 -2.35 6.33
CA GLY A 59 0.49 -3.08 7.58
C GLY A 59 1.85 -3.72 7.81
N PHE A 60 1.82 -4.87 8.44
CA PHE A 60 3.02 -5.63 8.80
C PHE A 60 2.96 -7.01 8.14
N PRO A 61 4.03 -7.41 7.44
CA PRO A 61 4.06 -8.74 6.83
C PRO A 61 4.08 -9.84 7.88
N ALA A 62 3.67 -11.04 7.49
CA ALA A 62 3.74 -12.20 8.36
C ALA A 62 5.20 -12.51 8.71
N THR A 63 5.43 -12.91 9.95
CA THR A 63 6.72 -13.40 10.45
C THR A 63 6.56 -14.81 10.96
N ASN A 64 7.66 -15.42 11.40
CA ASN A 64 7.60 -16.76 12.02
C ASN A 64 6.80 -16.78 13.32
N GLN A 65 6.59 -15.61 13.94
CA GLN A 65 5.97 -15.50 15.25
C GLN A 65 4.57 -14.87 15.19
N LYS A 66 4.27 -14.10 14.13
CA LYS A 66 3.02 -13.34 14.02
C LYS A 66 2.44 -13.43 12.61
N PRO A 67 1.10 -13.49 12.48
CA PRO A 67 0.45 -13.40 11.18
C PRO A 67 0.56 -12.00 10.59
N GLN A 68 0.32 -11.88 9.29
CA GLN A 68 0.18 -10.61 8.62
C GLN A 68 -0.92 -9.77 9.27
N ARG A 69 -0.66 -8.48 9.46
CA ARG A 69 -1.64 -7.56 10.03
C ARG A 69 -1.83 -6.37 9.09
N ILE A 70 -3.07 -6.15 8.66
CA ILE A 70 -3.44 -5.01 7.83
C ILE A 70 -3.97 -3.90 8.74
N THR A 71 -3.41 -2.71 8.60
CA THR A 71 -3.76 -1.56 9.43
C THR A 71 -4.44 -0.44 8.67
N HIS A 72 -4.33 -0.43 7.34
CA HIS A 72 -4.87 0.65 6.52
C HIS A 72 -5.08 0.18 5.08
N VAL A 73 -6.00 0.82 4.37
CA VAL A 73 -6.28 0.55 2.97
C VAL A 73 -6.47 1.85 2.21
N GLY A 74 -6.05 1.86 0.94
CA GLY A 74 -6.29 2.95 0.02
C GLY A 74 -6.64 2.42 -1.36
N ILE A 75 -6.94 3.34 -2.27
CA ILE A 75 -7.21 3.02 -3.68
C ILE A 75 -6.16 3.73 -4.53
N TYR A 76 -5.48 2.97 -5.38
CA TYR A 76 -4.52 3.54 -6.30
C TYR A 76 -5.25 4.30 -7.40
N ILE A 77 -4.89 5.57 -7.62
CA ILE A 77 -5.54 6.43 -8.61
C ILE A 77 -4.64 6.75 -9.80
N GLY A 78 -3.50 6.08 -9.90
CA GLY A 78 -2.50 6.32 -10.94
C GLY A 78 -1.46 7.34 -10.52
N ASP A 79 -0.41 7.44 -11.31
CA ASP A 79 0.64 8.44 -11.13
C ASP A 79 1.27 8.44 -9.73
N ASN A 80 1.47 7.23 -9.19
CA ASN A 80 2.06 6.98 -7.86
C ASN A 80 1.22 7.50 -6.69
N HIS A 81 -0.04 7.84 -6.91
CA HIS A 81 -0.91 8.40 -5.88
C HIS A 81 -2.01 7.45 -5.45
N ILE A 82 -2.41 7.59 -4.20
CA ILE A 82 -3.55 6.89 -3.63
C ILE A 82 -4.56 7.89 -3.08
N ILE A 83 -5.82 7.50 -3.09
CA ILE A 83 -6.85 8.15 -2.27
C ILE A 83 -7.14 7.23 -1.09
N HIS A 84 -7.14 7.80 0.09
CA HIS A 84 -7.37 7.05 1.32
C HIS A 84 -8.02 7.95 2.38
N ALA A 85 -8.55 7.33 3.41
CA ALA A 85 -9.19 8.06 4.51
C ALA A 85 -8.50 7.70 5.83
N SER A 86 -8.11 8.73 6.55
CA SER A 86 -7.69 8.63 7.94
C SER A 86 -8.74 9.33 8.79
N HIS A 87 -8.60 10.60 9.11
CA HIS A 87 -9.69 11.41 9.66
C HIS A 87 -10.46 12.11 8.54
N LEU A 88 -9.76 12.43 7.48
CA LEU A 88 -10.30 13.06 6.27
C LEU A 88 -9.87 12.25 5.07
N VAL A 89 -10.62 12.35 3.98
CA VAL A 89 -10.20 11.80 2.70
C VAL A 89 -9.02 12.62 2.19
N ARG A 90 -7.95 11.92 1.81
CA ARG A 90 -6.71 12.55 1.34
C ARG A 90 -6.19 11.85 0.09
N ILE A 91 -5.43 12.59 -0.69
CA ILE A 91 -4.66 12.06 -1.82
C ILE A 91 -3.19 12.27 -1.49
N ASN A 92 -2.42 11.19 -1.49
CA ASN A 92 -1.00 11.22 -1.18
C ASN A 92 -0.21 10.38 -2.17
N SER A 93 1.06 10.75 -2.38
CA SER A 93 1.99 9.97 -3.17
C SER A 93 2.55 8.80 -2.37
N LEU A 94 2.84 7.71 -3.06
CA LEU A 94 3.56 6.57 -2.48
C LEU A 94 5.08 6.71 -2.61
N ILE A 95 5.57 7.74 -3.28
CA ILE A 95 7.00 7.90 -3.58
C ILE A 95 7.62 8.93 -2.63
N PRO A 96 8.71 8.56 -1.92
CA PRO A 96 9.29 9.40 -0.86
C PRO A 96 9.80 10.77 -1.30
N THR A 97 10.10 10.95 -2.58
CA THR A 97 10.61 12.22 -3.10
C THR A 97 9.54 13.25 -3.41
N ASP A 98 8.26 12.85 -3.35
CA ASP A 98 7.14 13.75 -3.63
C ASP A 98 6.75 14.53 -2.37
N GLU A 99 6.31 15.78 -2.54
CA GLU A 99 5.91 16.63 -1.41
C GLU A 99 4.74 16.06 -0.62
N ASP A 100 3.81 15.43 -1.31
CA ASP A 100 2.60 14.85 -0.74
C ASP A 100 2.77 13.39 -0.34
N TYR A 101 3.98 12.97 -0.06
CA TYR A 101 4.32 11.61 0.32
C TYR A 101 3.56 11.14 1.57
N TYR A 102 2.96 9.96 1.45
CA TYR A 102 2.32 9.30 2.60
C TYR A 102 3.40 8.68 3.49
N GLU A 103 3.50 9.16 4.73
CA GLU A 103 4.57 8.76 5.66
C GLU A 103 4.60 7.27 5.99
N ASN A 104 3.47 6.58 5.89
CA ASN A 104 3.37 5.15 6.13
C ASN A 104 3.42 4.31 4.86
N SER A 105 3.81 4.87 3.73
CA SER A 105 3.86 4.12 2.47
C SER A 105 4.84 2.93 2.52
N HIS A 106 5.85 3.00 3.39
CA HIS A 106 6.77 1.88 3.62
C HIS A 106 6.07 0.62 4.13
N ARG A 107 4.84 0.75 4.62
CA ARG A 107 4.00 -0.36 5.08
C ARG A 107 3.11 -0.95 3.98
N LEU A 108 3.29 -0.52 2.74
CA LEU A 108 2.57 -1.10 1.61
C LEU A 108 3.04 -2.55 1.40
N ILE A 109 2.18 -3.52 1.66
CA ILE A 109 2.55 -4.93 1.67
C ILE A 109 1.71 -5.79 0.72
N ALA A 110 0.59 -5.28 0.23
CA ALA A 110 -0.25 -6.08 -0.66
C ALA A 110 -1.13 -5.17 -1.51
N ALA A 111 -1.64 -5.72 -2.60
CA ALA A 111 -2.64 -5.06 -3.42
C ALA A 111 -3.58 -6.09 -4.05
N ARG A 112 -4.79 -5.69 -4.32
CA ARG A 112 -5.82 -6.51 -4.95
C ARG A 112 -6.49 -5.74 -6.09
N ARG A 113 -6.80 -6.45 -7.15
CA ARG A 113 -7.53 -5.90 -8.31
C ARG A 113 -8.89 -6.54 -8.38
N LEU A 114 -9.90 -5.72 -8.34
CA LEU A 114 -11.30 -6.18 -8.38
C LEU A 114 -11.75 -6.52 -9.80
#